data_008e4385ccaf972985b8a6fe46a701b8
#
_entry.id   008e4385ccaf972985b8a6fe46a701b8
#
_cell.length_a   1.000
_cell.length_b   1.000
_cell.length_c   1.000
_cell.angle_alpha   90.00
_cell.angle_beta   90.00
_cell.angle_gamma   90.00
#
_symmetry.space_group_name_H-M   'P 1'
#
loop_
_entity.id
_entity.type
_entity.pdbx_description
1 polymer ?
#
loop_
_entity_poly.entity_id
_entity_poly.type
_entity_poly.pdbx_seq_one_letter_code
_entity_poly.pdbx_strand_id
1 'polypeptide(L)'
;MCIRDRNGYEAVVDQLSELNAIIRKERPTIKHFVLSHSLGTCFLLSLLRRNVFFDGVVMSAAFSVNKFMLILNKMLLLPEYFIKGKTGISEEMEKLTTQKHNSFFEPIRTSHDYLSSDKKKVDEYVADELCGYPNTTQLWQDLANGFQNLWSKTTFSTFDEKIPFHLISGDQDKVNNDGTQAENIHNLLIESGLKSELKIFKGMRHEPFQEKKRQKVFESILDFYLSNI
;
A
#
# COMPACT_ATOMS: atom_id res chain seq x y z
N MET A 1 20.01 -6.22 2.70
CA MET A 1 19.69 -4.95 1.99
C MET A 1 18.44 -4.39 2.64
N CYS A 2 18.46 -3.14 3.07
CA CYS A 2 17.33 -2.48 3.72
C CYS A 2 16.60 -1.61 2.69
N ILE A 3 15.27 -1.54 2.74
CA ILE A 3 14.47 -0.63 1.89
C ILE A 3 14.93 0.84 1.98
N ARG A 4 15.69 1.20 3.02
CA ARG A 4 16.27 2.53 3.23
C ARG A 4 17.59 2.74 2.50
N ASP A 5 18.16 1.71 1.88
CA ASP A 5 19.36 1.79 1.06
C ASP A 5 19.05 2.38 -0.32
N ARG A 6 20.09 2.70 -1.08
CA ARG A 6 19.91 3.22 -2.45
C ARG A 6 19.15 2.20 -3.32
N ASN A 7 18.16 2.67 -4.08
CA ASN A 7 17.26 1.87 -4.90
C ASN A 7 16.44 0.86 -4.10
N GLY A 8 16.13 1.15 -2.83
CA GLY A 8 15.41 0.24 -1.94
C GLY A 8 14.06 -0.20 -2.48
N TYR A 9 13.33 0.69 -3.19
CA TYR A 9 12.04 0.37 -3.80
C TYR A 9 12.18 -0.76 -4.85
N GLU A 10 13.06 -0.58 -5.83
CA GLU A 10 13.26 -1.58 -6.89
C GLU A 10 13.83 -2.89 -6.34
N ALA A 11 14.73 -2.81 -5.34
CA ALA A 11 15.25 -4.00 -4.69
C ALA A 11 14.17 -4.85 -4.01
N VAL A 12 13.15 -4.21 -3.40
CA VAL A 12 12.00 -4.95 -2.85
C VAL A 12 11.20 -5.61 -3.96
N VAL A 13 10.93 -4.90 -5.07
CA VAL A 13 10.21 -5.48 -6.21
C VAL A 13 10.98 -6.65 -6.83
N ASP A 14 12.33 -6.57 -6.93
CA ASP A 14 13.19 -7.66 -7.39
C ASP A 14 13.06 -8.89 -6.49
N GLN A 15 13.19 -8.70 -5.17
CA GLN A 15 13.07 -9.80 -4.19
C GLN A 15 11.68 -10.44 -4.20
N LEU A 16 10.61 -9.65 -4.34
CA LEU A 16 9.25 -10.18 -4.47
C LEU A 16 9.07 -10.98 -5.76
N SER A 17 9.69 -10.54 -6.87
CA SER A 17 9.67 -11.27 -8.14
C SER A 17 10.40 -12.63 -8.00
N GLU A 18 11.56 -12.63 -7.37
CA GLU A 18 12.34 -13.84 -7.10
C GLU A 18 11.58 -14.81 -6.19
N LEU A 19 11.01 -14.31 -5.09
CA LEU A 19 10.18 -15.09 -4.17
C LEU A 19 8.99 -15.75 -4.90
N ASN A 20 8.27 -14.97 -5.73
CA ASN A 20 7.18 -15.53 -6.51
C ASN A 20 7.64 -16.62 -7.47
N ALA A 21 8.79 -16.45 -8.13
CA ALA A 21 9.35 -17.46 -9.02
C ALA A 21 9.72 -18.76 -8.27
N ILE A 22 10.29 -18.65 -7.07
CA ILE A 22 10.60 -19.79 -6.19
C ILE A 22 9.32 -20.55 -5.81
N ILE A 23 8.30 -19.82 -5.30
CA ILE A 23 7.04 -20.42 -4.87
C ILE A 23 6.36 -21.14 -6.04
N ARG A 24 6.31 -20.54 -7.23
CA ARG A 24 5.71 -21.16 -8.41
C ARG A 24 6.47 -22.40 -8.87
N LYS A 25 7.78 -22.40 -8.78
CA LYS A 25 8.62 -23.57 -9.09
C LYS A 25 8.38 -24.72 -8.12
N GLU A 26 8.25 -24.42 -6.83
CA GLU A 26 8.04 -25.44 -5.79
C GLU A 26 6.58 -25.96 -5.76
N ARG A 27 5.62 -25.14 -6.17
CA ARG A 27 4.18 -25.42 -6.09
C ARG A 27 3.47 -25.10 -7.42
N PRO A 28 3.85 -25.75 -8.55
CA PRO A 28 3.38 -25.35 -9.89
C PRO A 28 1.89 -25.59 -10.14
N THR A 29 1.26 -26.49 -9.38
CA THR A 29 -0.15 -26.89 -9.57
C THR A 29 -1.11 -26.19 -8.60
N ILE A 30 -0.59 -25.46 -7.63
CA ILE A 30 -1.42 -24.75 -6.63
C ILE A 30 -1.72 -23.32 -7.11
N LYS A 31 -2.93 -22.86 -6.89
CA LYS A 31 -3.31 -21.45 -7.13
C LYS A 31 -2.60 -20.53 -6.16
N HIS A 32 -2.05 -19.44 -6.68
CA HIS A 32 -1.29 -18.47 -5.90
C HIS A 32 -2.04 -17.14 -5.84
N PHE A 33 -2.51 -16.81 -4.67
CA PHE A 33 -3.12 -15.52 -4.36
C PHE A 33 -2.11 -14.62 -3.65
N VAL A 34 -2.23 -13.30 -3.85
CA VAL A 34 -1.43 -12.32 -3.15
C VAL A 34 -2.32 -11.34 -2.42
N LEU A 35 -1.95 -11.03 -1.17
CA LEU A 35 -2.55 -9.97 -0.38
C LEU A 35 -1.49 -8.91 -0.11
N SER A 36 -1.83 -7.67 -0.40
CA SER A 36 -0.98 -6.50 -0.15
C SER A 36 -1.73 -5.46 0.68
N HIS A 37 -0.99 -4.68 1.46
CA HIS A 37 -1.56 -3.64 2.32
C HIS A 37 -0.78 -2.34 2.19
N SER A 38 -1.50 -1.20 2.11
CA SER A 38 -0.93 0.14 2.11
C SER A 38 0.22 0.29 1.09
N LEU A 39 1.44 0.64 1.52
CA LEU A 39 2.63 0.72 0.66
C LEU A 39 2.90 -0.58 -0.12
N GLY A 40 2.55 -1.74 0.46
CA GLY A 40 2.65 -3.03 -0.22
C GLY A 40 1.85 -3.11 -1.51
N THR A 41 0.75 -2.34 -1.64
CA THR A 41 -0.03 -2.27 -2.88
C THR A 41 0.76 -1.62 -4.03
N CYS A 42 1.65 -0.67 -3.72
CA CYS A 42 2.52 -0.04 -4.71
C CYS A 42 3.59 -1.01 -5.22
N PHE A 43 4.19 -1.80 -4.31
CA PHE A 43 5.13 -2.86 -4.69
C PHE A 43 4.46 -3.93 -5.54
N LEU A 44 3.24 -4.34 -5.17
CA LEU A 44 2.46 -5.30 -5.93
C LEU A 44 2.14 -4.81 -7.35
N LEU A 45 1.67 -3.56 -7.51
CA LEU A 45 1.42 -2.97 -8.84
C LEU A 45 2.71 -2.90 -9.67
N SER A 46 3.86 -2.59 -9.05
CA SER A 46 5.16 -2.62 -9.72
C SER A 46 5.58 -4.04 -10.13
N LEU A 47 5.27 -5.02 -9.30
CA LEU A 47 5.52 -6.44 -9.60
C LEU A 47 4.66 -6.92 -10.78
N LEU A 48 3.39 -6.56 -10.82
CA LEU A 48 2.49 -6.90 -11.94
C LEU A 48 2.96 -6.29 -13.28
N ARG A 49 3.58 -5.10 -13.27
CA ARG A 49 4.23 -4.51 -14.46
C ARG A 49 5.36 -5.35 -15.03
N ARG A 50 5.90 -6.30 -14.28
CA ARG A 50 6.94 -7.25 -14.70
C ARG A 50 6.36 -8.56 -15.24
N ASN A 51 5.09 -8.56 -15.62
CA ASN A 51 4.35 -9.73 -16.12
C ASN A 51 4.34 -10.91 -15.13
N VAL A 52 4.33 -10.61 -13.83
CA VAL A 52 4.11 -11.62 -12.80
C VAL A 52 2.62 -11.90 -12.69
N PHE A 53 2.26 -13.18 -12.75
CA PHE A 53 0.87 -13.62 -12.67
C PHE A 53 0.50 -14.11 -11.27
N PHE A 54 -0.72 -13.79 -10.82
CA PHE A 54 -1.37 -14.36 -9.66
C PHE A 54 -2.77 -14.84 -10.04
N ASP A 55 -3.29 -15.86 -9.35
CA ASP A 55 -4.65 -16.36 -9.55
C ASP A 55 -5.72 -15.45 -8.91
N GLY A 56 -5.30 -14.50 -8.11
CA GLY A 56 -6.10 -13.41 -7.58
C GLY A 56 -5.29 -12.48 -6.71
N VAL A 57 -5.71 -11.22 -6.67
CA VAL A 57 -5.02 -10.12 -6.00
C VAL A 57 -5.94 -9.43 -5.01
N VAL A 58 -5.54 -9.34 -3.74
CA VAL A 58 -6.21 -8.52 -2.73
C VAL A 58 -5.36 -7.29 -2.42
N MET A 59 -5.96 -6.11 -2.52
CA MET A 59 -5.33 -4.83 -2.20
C MET A 59 -6.07 -4.15 -1.04
N SER A 60 -5.44 -4.12 0.13
CA SER A 60 -5.98 -3.49 1.34
C SER A 60 -5.45 -2.08 1.52
N ALA A 61 -6.32 -1.13 1.83
CA ALA A 61 -5.97 0.27 2.06
C ALA A 61 -5.11 0.87 0.93
N ALA A 62 -5.43 0.50 -0.31
CA ALA A 62 -4.72 0.98 -1.49
C ALA A 62 -4.91 2.51 -1.63
N PHE A 63 -3.82 3.19 -1.96
CA PHE A 63 -3.80 4.62 -2.20
C PHE A 63 -3.13 4.95 -3.53
N SER A 64 -3.30 6.18 -3.98
CA SER A 64 -2.63 6.70 -5.18
C SER A 64 -2.07 8.10 -4.94
N VAL A 65 -1.01 8.42 -5.65
CA VAL A 65 -0.40 9.76 -5.63
C VAL A 65 -0.37 10.31 -7.05
N ASN A 66 -0.97 11.48 -7.28
CA ASN A 66 -0.96 12.08 -8.59
C ASN A 66 0.43 12.64 -8.97
N LYS A 67 0.69 12.82 -10.28
CA LYS A 67 1.99 13.28 -10.79
C LYS A 67 2.44 14.62 -10.22
N PHE A 68 1.52 15.56 -10.02
CA PHE A 68 1.84 16.87 -9.46
C PHE A 68 2.33 16.74 -8.02
N MET A 69 1.67 15.93 -7.19
CA MET A 69 2.10 15.68 -5.81
C MET A 69 3.45 14.96 -5.75
N LEU A 70 3.73 14.03 -6.68
CA LEU A 70 5.05 13.39 -6.76
C LEU A 70 6.17 14.39 -7.06
N ILE A 71 5.94 15.34 -7.97
CA ILE A 71 6.90 16.41 -8.28
C ILE A 71 7.08 17.31 -7.07
N LEU A 72 5.98 17.74 -6.44
CA LEU A 72 6.04 18.61 -5.26
C LEU A 72 6.79 17.94 -4.11
N ASN A 73 6.51 16.66 -3.83
CA ASN A 73 7.21 15.91 -2.80
C ASN A 73 8.71 15.81 -3.07
N LYS A 74 9.12 15.59 -4.33
CA LYS A 74 10.55 15.61 -4.71
C LYS A 74 11.20 16.97 -4.47
N MET A 75 10.50 18.05 -4.79
CA MET A 75 11.00 19.42 -4.56
C MET A 75 11.16 19.73 -3.06
N LEU A 76 10.21 19.29 -2.23
CA LEU A 76 10.26 19.46 -0.77
C LEU A 76 11.38 18.61 -0.13
N LEU A 77 11.64 17.42 -0.65
CA LEU A 77 12.70 16.54 -0.17
C LEU A 77 14.10 17.04 -0.52
N LEU A 78 14.25 17.82 -1.60
CA LEU A 78 15.56 18.17 -2.13
C LEU A 78 16.44 18.93 -1.13
N PRO A 79 15.97 19.98 -0.43
CA PRO A 79 16.78 20.66 0.60
C PRO A 79 17.18 19.74 1.75
N GLU A 80 16.24 18.93 2.26
CA GLU A 80 16.53 17.99 3.34
C GLU A 80 17.58 16.94 2.93
N TYR A 81 17.50 16.45 1.69
CA TYR A 81 18.46 15.50 1.15
C TYR A 81 19.88 16.09 1.06
N PHE A 82 20.04 17.36 0.65
CA PHE A 82 21.33 18.02 0.60
C PHE A 82 21.88 18.34 1.99
N ILE A 83 21.04 18.70 2.94
CA ILE A 83 21.46 19.10 4.30
C ILE A 83 21.71 17.86 5.19
N LYS A 84 20.78 16.91 5.18
CA LYS A 84 20.77 15.75 6.09
C LYS A 84 21.39 14.47 5.47
N GLY A 85 21.64 14.48 4.15
CA GLY A 85 22.13 13.32 3.41
C GLY A 85 21.09 12.21 3.27
N LYS A 86 21.46 11.09 2.68
CA LYS A 86 20.58 9.96 2.33
C LYS A 86 19.91 9.29 3.53
N THR A 87 20.60 9.21 4.64
CA THR A 87 20.14 8.58 5.88
C THR A 87 19.43 9.54 6.82
N GLY A 88 19.38 10.82 6.48
CA GLY A 88 18.66 11.82 7.25
C GLY A 88 17.16 11.54 7.28
N ILE A 89 16.49 11.88 8.38
CA ILE A 89 15.05 11.75 8.53
C ILE A 89 14.36 12.97 7.93
N SER A 90 13.34 12.74 7.10
CA SER A 90 12.53 13.81 6.54
C SER A 90 11.38 14.17 7.48
N GLU A 91 11.55 15.25 8.23
CA GLU A 91 10.51 15.75 9.13
C GLU A 91 9.32 16.34 8.35
N GLU A 92 9.57 16.95 7.20
CA GLU A 92 8.49 17.50 6.37
C GLU A 92 7.60 16.42 5.80
N MET A 93 8.18 15.30 5.36
CA MET A 93 7.37 14.16 4.90
C MET A 93 6.59 13.51 6.04
N GLU A 94 7.15 13.40 7.24
CA GLU A 94 6.41 12.92 8.42
C GLU A 94 5.22 13.82 8.76
N LYS A 95 5.37 15.16 8.67
CA LYS A 95 4.27 16.11 8.85
C LYS A 95 3.18 15.93 7.80
N LEU A 96 3.58 15.79 6.53
CA LEU A 96 2.66 15.67 5.39
C LEU A 96 1.97 14.31 5.29
N THR A 97 2.47 13.30 5.98
CA THR A 97 1.94 11.94 5.96
C THR A 97 1.40 11.55 7.35
N THR A 98 2.20 10.90 8.18
CA THR A 98 1.79 10.33 9.47
C THR A 98 1.06 11.34 10.36
N GLN A 99 1.68 12.51 10.60
CA GLN A 99 1.08 13.51 11.48
C GLN A 99 -0.21 14.09 10.93
N LYS A 100 -0.25 14.38 9.60
CA LYS A 100 -1.46 14.87 8.94
C LYS A 100 -2.60 13.85 9.03
N HIS A 101 -2.36 12.58 8.71
CA HIS A 101 -3.40 11.56 8.78
C HIS A 101 -3.89 11.36 10.21
N ASN A 102 -3.00 11.45 11.19
CA ASN A 102 -3.34 11.31 12.61
C ASN A 102 -4.18 12.48 13.14
N SER A 103 -3.97 13.71 12.64
CA SER A 103 -4.66 14.92 13.10
C SER A 103 -6.17 14.90 12.87
N PHE A 104 -6.69 14.00 12.04
CA PHE A 104 -8.15 13.85 11.85
C PHE A 104 -8.85 13.09 12.99
N PHE A 105 -8.12 12.52 13.95
CA PHE A 105 -8.67 11.69 15.01
C PHE A 105 -8.58 12.34 16.39
N GLU A 106 -9.15 13.54 16.51
CA GLU A 106 -9.22 14.28 17.78
C GLU A 106 -10.22 13.63 18.78
N PRO A 107 -9.93 13.63 20.10
CA PRO A 107 -8.65 14.02 20.70
C PRO A 107 -7.54 12.97 20.42
N ILE A 108 -6.38 13.46 19.97
CA ILE A 108 -5.22 12.62 19.66
C ILE A 108 -4.74 11.94 20.96
N ARG A 109 -4.66 10.63 20.93
CA ARG A 109 -4.20 9.80 22.05
C ARG A 109 -2.75 9.32 21.86
N THR A 110 -2.42 8.96 20.61
CA THR A 110 -1.10 8.48 20.21
C THR A 110 -0.69 9.11 18.86
N SER A 111 0.55 8.90 18.45
CA SER A 111 1.03 9.34 17.12
C SER A 111 0.44 8.52 15.96
N HIS A 112 -0.29 7.44 16.24
CA HIS A 112 -0.74 6.48 15.23
C HIS A 112 -2.22 6.08 15.36
N ASP A 113 -3.07 6.96 15.92
CA ASP A 113 -4.51 6.67 16.06
C ASP A 113 -5.21 6.48 14.71
N TYR A 114 -4.63 6.98 13.61
CA TYR A 114 -5.18 6.80 12.26
C TYR A 114 -5.15 5.33 11.78
N LEU A 115 -4.37 4.46 12.42
CA LEU A 115 -4.24 3.07 11.99
C LEU A 115 -5.49 2.25 12.27
N SER A 116 -6.07 2.35 13.47
CA SER A 116 -7.23 1.54 13.84
C SER A 116 -8.11 2.24 14.88
N SER A 117 -9.42 1.92 14.85
CA SER A 117 -10.36 2.29 15.91
C SER A 117 -10.22 1.42 17.17
N ASP A 118 -9.50 0.29 17.08
CA ASP A 118 -9.18 -0.56 18.23
C ASP A 118 -7.94 -0.01 18.95
N LYS A 119 -8.19 0.72 20.05
CA LYS A 119 -7.13 1.36 20.84
C LYS A 119 -6.04 0.37 21.30
N LYS A 120 -6.43 -0.87 21.62
CA LYS A 120 -5.48 -1.90 22.04
C LYS A 120 -4.48 -2.23 20.92
N LYS A 121 -4.97 -2.31 19.67
CA LYS A 121 -4.11 -2.57 18.50
C LYS A 121 -3.19 -1.40 18.18
N VAL A 122 -3.67 -0.18 18.38
CA VAL A 122 -2.82 1.01 18.25
C VAL A 122 -1.74 1.02 19.35
N ASP A 123 -2.09 0.67 20.59
CA ASP A 123 -1.13 0.59 21.69
C ASP A 123 -0.07 -0.50 21.46
N GLU A 124 -0.47 -1.66 20.94
CA GLU A 124 0.45 -2.73 20.54
C GLU A 124 1.44 -2.24 19.47
N TYR A 125 0.95 -1.52 18.46
CA TYR A 125 1.80 -0.95 17.40
C TYR A 125 2.79 0.10 17.93
N VAL A 126 2.34 0.99 18.82
CA VAL A 126 3.19 2.06 19.39
C VAL A 126 4.25 1.49 20.33
N ALA A 127 3.94 0.37 21.00
CA ALA A 127 4.86 -0.31 21.90
C ALA A 127 5.89 -1.20 21.17
N ASP A 128 5.68 -1.51 19.91
CA ASP A 128 6.58 -2.35 19.12
C ASP A 128 7.76 -1.52 18.58
N GLU A 129 8.97 -1.83 19.03
CA GLU A 129 10.20 -1.14 18.61
C GLU A 129 10.50 -1.29 17.11
N LEU A 130 9.88 -2.25 16.43
CA LEU A 130 10.02 -2.46 14.98
C LEU A 130 9.01 -1.67 14.16
N CYS A 131 8.10 -0.93 14.83
CA CYS A 131 7.03 -0.16 14.18
C CYS A 131 7.22 1.35 14.38
N GLY A 132 6.59 2.15 13.51
CA GLY A 132 6.40 3.59 13.69
C GLY A 132 7.66 4.46 13.60
N TYR A 133 8.80 3.95 13.16
CA TYR A 133 9.99 4.77 12.98
C TYR A 133 9.94 5.60 11.69
N PRO A 134 10.49 6.82 11.72
CA PRO A 134 10.43 7.73 10.59
C PRO A 134 11.28 7.26 9.41
N ASN A 135 10.88 7.69 8.22
CA ASN A 135 11.53 7.30 6.97
C ASN A 135 12.67 8.23 6.58
N THR A 136 13.71 7.65 5.95
CA THR A 136 14.85 8.41 5.45
C THR A 136 14.51 9.21 4.20
N THR A 137 15.27 10.28 3.94
CA THR A 137 15.17 11.07 2.70
C THR A 137 15.37 10.19 1.46
N GLN A 138 16.28 9.21 1.51
CA GLN A 138 16.51 8.29 0.40
C GLN A 138 15.29 7.41 0.13
N LEU A 139 14.65 6.86 1.18
CA LEU A 139 13.44 6.06 1.01
C LEU A 139 12.33 6.87 0.34
N TRP A 140 12.08 8.09 0.79
CA TRP A 140 11.07 8.96 0.17
C TRP A 140 11.37 9.25 -1.31
N GLN A 141 12.64 9.44 -1.67
CA GLN A 141 13.03 9.61 -3.08
C GLN A 141 12.79 8.33 -3.90
N ASP A 142 13.16 7.18 -3.36
CA ASP A 142 12.98 5.89 -4.03
C ASP A 142 11.49 5.57 -4.23
N LEU A 143 10.64 5.87 -3.22
CA LEU A 143 9.19 5.77 -3.34
C LEU A 143 8.65 6.69 -4.44
N ALA A 144 9.06 7.97 -4.44
CA ALA A 144 8.61 8.92 -5.45
C ALA A 144 9.07 8.55 -6.88
N ASN A 145 10.17 7.81 -7.02
CA ASN A 145 10.60 7.25 -8.30
C ASN A 145 9.77 6.01 -8.68
N GLY A 146 9.59 5.07 -7.77
CA GLY A 146 8.80 3.85 -7.99
C GLY A 146 7.32 4.13 -8.30
N PHE A 147 6.77 5.21 -7.77
CA PHE A 147 5.38 5.61 -7.98
C PHE A 147 5.10 6.26 -9.35
N GLN A 148 6.14 6.54 -10.15
CA GLN A 148 5.94 7.16 -11.46
C GLN A 148 5.09 6.29 -12.39
N ASN A 149 4.01 6.87 -12.89
CA ASN A 149 3.05 6.22 -13.79
C ASN A 149 2.39 4.94 -13.24
N LEU A 150 2.49 4.68 -11.93
CA LEU A 150 2.00 3.45 -11.31
C LEU A 150 0.48 3.33 -11.47
N TRP A 151 -0.24 4.43 -11.24
CA TRP A 151 -1.71 4.48 -11.31
C TRP A 151 -2.14 5.13 -12.64
N SER A 152 -2.03 4.38 -13.73
CA SER A 152 -2.47 4.85 -15.05
C SER A 152 -3.13 3.73 -15.84
N LYS A 153 -4.07 4.09 -16.72
CA LYS A 153 -4.71 3.14 -17.61
C LYS A 153 -3.69 2.38 -18.46
N THR A 154 -2.65 3.09 -18.95
CA THR A 154 -1.57 2.47 -19.73
C THR A 154 -0.86 1.39 -18.92
N THR A 155 -0.58 1.63 -17.63
CA THR A 155 0.04 0.62 -16.76
C THR A 155 -0.90 -0.55 -16.51
N PHE A 156 -2.15 -0.29 -16.15
CA PHE A 156 -3.09 -1.36 -15.82
C PHE A 156 -3.47 -2.21 -17.03
N SER A 157 -3.48 -1.63 -18.24
CA SER A 157 -3.69 -2.39 -19.50
C SER A 157 -2.52 -3.35 -19.85
N THR A 158 -1.41 -3.31 -19.11
CA THR A 158 -0.32 -4.31 -19.25
C THR A 158 -0.51 -5.53 -18.37
N PHE A 159 -1.44 -5.51 -17.43
CA PHE A 159 -1.70 -6.64 -16.53
C PHE A 159 -2.48 -7.74 -17.26
N ASP A 160 -2.28 -9.00 -16.85
CA ASP A 160 -3.04 -10.12 -17.41
C ASP A 160 -4.52 -9.98 -17.05
N GLU A 161 -5.40 -9.96 -18.05
CA GLU A 161 -6.86 -9.80 -17.90
C GLU A 161 -7.54 -10.91 -17.07
N LYS A 162 -6.85 -12.03 -16.89
CA LYS A 162 -7.34 -13.17 -16.09
C LYS A 162 -7.20 -12.94 -14.59
N ILE A 163 -6.37 -11.98 -14.16
CA ILE A 163 -6.17 -11.69 -12.75
C ILE A 163 -7.38 -10.96 -12.18
N PRO A 164 -8.15 -11.56 -11.27
CA PRO A 164 -9.21 -10.85 -10.55
C PRO A 164 -8.59 -10.03 -9.40
N PHE A 165 -9.16 -8.86 -9.15
CA PHE A 165 -8.76 -7.94 -8.09
C PHE A 165 -9.88 -7.77 -7.06
N HIS A 166 -9.52 -7.82 -5.78
CA HIS A 166 -10.40 -7.47 -4.66
C HIS A 166 -9.77 -6.33 -3.85
N LEU A 167 -10.39 -5.15 -3.89
CA LEU A 167 -9.96 -4.00 -3.12
C LEU A 167 -10.77 -3.91 -1.84
N ILE A 168 -10.08 -3.68 -0.72
CA ILE A 168 -10.71 -3.46 0.59
C ILE A 168 -10.16 -2.19 1.23
N SER A 169 -11.04 -1.41 1.86
CA SER A 169 -10.68 -0.19 2.57
C SER A 169 -11.63 0.10 3.72
N GLY A 170 -11.18 0.89 4.69
CA GLY A 170 -12.06 1.51 5.67
C GLY A 170 -12.65 2.83 5.15
N ASP A 171 -13.88 3.16 5.56
CA ASP A 171 -14.51 4.45 5.26
C ASP A 171 -13.99 5.61 6.12
N GLN A 172 -13.06 5.32 7.05
CA GLN A 172 -12.37 6.30 7.88
C GLN A 172 -10.85 6.26 7.68
N ASP A 173 -10.39 5.68 6.58
CA ASP A 173 -8.96 5.62 6.22
C ASP A 173 -8.48 6.95 5.62
N LYS A 174 -7.87 7.80 6.44
CA LYS A 174 -7.37 9.12 6.02
C LYS A 174 -6.16 9.05 5.08
N VAL A 175 -5.47 7.91 5.01
CA VAL A 175 -4.35 7.72 4.08
C VAL A 175 -4.84 7.65 2.64
N ASN A 176 -5.99 7.01 2.41
CA ASN A 176 -6.57 6.87 1.07
C ASN A 176 -7.85 7.72 0.87
N ASN A 177 -8.02 8.76 1.68
CA ASN A 177 -9.13 9.70 1.60
C ASN A 177 -10.49 9.01 1.77
N ASP A 178 -10.66 8.31 2.90
CA ASP A 178 -11.89 7.63 3.31
C ASP A 178 -12.41 6.62 2.27
N GLY A 179 -11.49 5.91 1.62
CA GLY A 179 -11.78 4.89 0.61
C GLY A 179 -11.86 5.42 -0.83
N THR A 180 -11.95 6.74 -1.04
CA THR A 180 -12.08 7.35 -2.37
C THR A 180 -10.94 6.95 -3.31
N GLN A 181 -9.71 6.85 -2.82
CA GLN A 181 -8.58 6.45 -3.67
C GLN A 181 -8.63 4.96 -4.04
N ALA A 182 -9.12 4.10 -3.15
CA ALA A 182 -9.37 2.70 -3.48
C ALA A 182 -10.46 2.57 -4.56
N GLU A 183 -11.53 3.38 -4.47
CA GLU A 183 -12.58 3.46 -5.49
C GLU A 183 -12.02 3.93 -6.85
N ASN A 184 -11.19 4.96 -6.87
CA ASN A 184 -10.53 5.43 -8.10
C ASN A 184 -9.64 4.35 -8.73
N ILE A 185 -8.89 3.60 -7.93
CA ILE A 185 -8.07 2.48 -8.42
C ILE A 185 -8.97 1.37 -8.97
N HIS A 186 -10.04 1.02 -8.27
CA HIS A 186 -11.04 0.05 -8.72
C HIS A 186 -11.63 0.42 -10.08
N ASN A 187 -12.10 1.67 -10.23
CA ASN A 187 -12.66 2.16 -11.49
C ASN A 187 -11.62 2.11 -12.62
N LEU A 188 -10.38 2.51 -12.35
CA LEU A 188 -9.30 2.47 -13.32
C LEU A 188 -8.93 1.04 -13.75
N LEU A 189 -9.00 0.05 -12.85
CA LEU A 189 -8.83 -1.37 -13.17
C LEU A 189 -9.93 -1.82 -14.15
N ILE A 190 -11.20 -1.51 -13.86
CA ILE A 190 -12.34 -1.84 -14.74
C ILE A 190 -12.21 -1.17 -16.10
N GLU A 191 -11.87 0.12 -16.15
CA GLU A 191 -11.64 0.87 -17.40
C GLU A 191 -10.48 0.32 -18.23
N SER A 192 -9.57 -0.42 -17.59
CA SER A 192 -8.45 -1.09 -18.25
C SER A 192 -8.76 -2.53 -18.68
N GLY A 193 -10.01 -2.97 -18.52
CA GLY A 193 -10.47 -4.31 -18.92
C GLY A 193 -10.28 -5.41 -17.88
N LEU A 194 -9.88 -5.06 -16.66
CA LEU A 194 -9.61 -6.03 -15.59
C LEU A 194 -10.85 -6.28 -14.72
N LYS A 195 -10.96 -7.48 -14.17
CA LYS A 195 -12.00 -7.82 -13.19
C LYS A 195 -11.64 -7.25 -11.84
N SER A 196 -12.48 -6.40 -11.28
CA SER A 196 -12.24 -5.81 -9.97
C SER A 196 -13.52 -5.72 -9.15
N GLU A 197 -13.43 -6.00 -7.88
CA GLU A 197 -14.47 -5.75 -6.88
C GLU A 197 -13.92 -4.88 -5.75
N LEU A 198 -14.79 -4.07 -5.15
CA LEU A 198 -14.42 -3.15 -4.08
C LEU A 198 -15.35 -3.34 -2.88
N LYS A 199 -14.77 -3.40 -1.68
CA LYS A 199 -15.53 -3.44 -0.43
C LYS A 199 -15.02 -2.39 0.55
N ILE A 200 -15.86 -1.41 0.87
CA ILE A 200 -15.59 -0.40 1.88
C ILE A 200 -16.23 -0.82 3.21
N PHE A 201 -15.42 -0.93 4.25
CA PHE A 201 -15.85 -1.35 5.59
C PHE A 201 -16.15 -0.15 6.48
N LYS A 202 -17.40 -0.07 6.95
CA LYS A 202 -17.89 1.05 7.77
C LYS A 202 -17.23 1.09 9.14
N GLY A 203 -16.71 2.26 9.51
CA GLY A 203 -16.10 2.56 10.81
C GLY A 203 -14.69 2.01 10.95
N MET A 204 -14.06 1.55 9.87
CA MET A 204 -12.67 1.09 9.88
C MET A 204 -11.71 2.17 9.38
N ARG A 205 -10.53 2.20 9.96
CA ARG A 205 -9.41 3.09 9.60
C ARG A 205 -8.44 2.39 8.66
N HIS A 206 -7.17 2.80 8.68
CA HIS A 206 -6.14 2.36 7.72
C HIS A 206 -5.80 0.86 7.78
N GLU A 207 -5.89 0.24 8.97
CA GLU A 207 -5.55 -1.17 9.22
C GLU A 207 -6.80 -2.05 9.39
N PRO A 208 -7.54 -2.43 8.32
CA PRO A 208 -8.77 -3.21 8.45
C PRO A 208 -8.58 -4.53 9.19
N PHE A 209 -7.37 -5.13 9.08
CA PHE A 209 -6.99 -6.38 9.77
C PHE A 209 -6.82 -6.23 11.27
N GLN A 210 -6.64 -5.02 11.77
CA GLN A 210 -6.45 -4.69 13.18
C GLN A 210 -7.71 -4.06 13.79
N GLU A 211 -8.80 -3.99 13.05
CA GLU A 211 -10.06 -3.44 13.54
C GLU A 211 -10.85 -4.41 14.42
N LYS A 212 -11.73 -3.88 15.27
CA LYS A 212 -12.61 -4.72 16.14
C LYS A 212 -13.47 -5.69 15.35
N LYS A 213 -13.93 -5.27 14.17
CA LYS A 213 -14.78 -6.08 13.27
C LYS A 213 -13.99 -6.74 12.15
N ARG A 214 -12.68 -6.97 12.32
CA ARG A 214 -11.78 -7.56 11.30
C ARG A 214 -12.24 -8.92 10.75
N GLN A 215 -13.04 -9.65 11.52
CA GLN A 215 -13.59 -10.94 11.04
C GLN A 215 -14.34 -10.76 9.70
N LYS A 216 -15.08 -9.67 9.51
CA LYS A 216 -15.77 -9.37 8.24
C LYS A 216 -14.81 -9.13 7.07
N VAL A 217 -13.61 -8.64 7.36
CA VAL A 217 -12.54 -8.46 6.35
C VAL A 217 -12.00 -9.82 5.93
N PHE A 218 -11.70 -10.69 6.91
CA PHE A 218 -11.21 -12.05 6.62
C PHE A 218 -12.24 -12.87 5.85
N GLU A 219 -13.52 -12.80 6.22
CA GLU A 219 -14.63 -13.45 5.48
C GLU A 219 -14.66 -12.97 4.03
N SER A 220 -14.59 -11.66 3.80
CA SER A 220 -14.59 -11.09 2.44
C SER A 220 -13.41 -11.57 1.58
N ILE A 221 -12.23 -11.69 2.17
CA ILE A 221 -11.04 -12.18 1.46
C ILE A 221 -11.17 -13.68 1.19
N LEU A 222 -11.68 -14.45 2.15
CA LEU A 222 -11.89 -15.88 1.98
C LEU A 222 -12.91 -16.15 0.88
N ASP A 223 -14.03 -15.43 0.86
CA ASP A 223 -15.05 -15.53 -0.19
C ASP A 223 -14.47 -15.26 -1.57
N PHE A 224 -13.63 -14.20 -1.68
CA PHE A 224 -12.92 -13.89 -2.92
C PHE A 224 -11.99 -15.03 -3.35
N TYR A 225 -11.20 -15.59 -2.44
CA TYR A 225 -10.31 -16.70 -2.77
C TYR A 225 -11.09 -17.93 -3.21
N LEU A 226 -12.13 -18.31 -2.48
CA LEU A 226 -12.96 -19.49 -2.81
C LEU A 226 -13.68 -19.34 -4.15
N SER A 227 -14.06 -18.12 -4.53
CA SER A 227 -14.72 -17.86 -5.82
C SER A 227 -13.75 -17.91 -7.02
N ASN A 228 -12.45 -17.95 -6.77
CA ASN A 228 -11.40 -17.93 -7.81
C ASN A 228 -10.46 -19.18 -7.79
N ILE A 229 -10.85 -20.21 -6.99
CA ILE A 229 -10.15 -21.52 -6.99
C ILE A 229 -10.57 -22.38 -8.16
#